data_49150aeb0e819e680f62803aeb1150c0
#
_entry.id   49150aeb0e819e680f62803aeb1150c0
#
_cell.length_a   1.000
_cell.length_b   1.000
_cell.length_c   1.000
_cell.angle_alpha   90.00
_cell.angle_beta   90.00
_cell.angle_gamma   90.00
#
_symmetry.space_group_name_H-M   'P 1'
#
loop_
_entity.id
_entity.type
_entity.pdbx_description
1 polymer ?
#
loop_
_entity_poly.entity_id
_entity_poly.type
_entity_poly.pdbx_seq_one_letter_code
_entity_poly.pdbx_strand_id
1 'polypeptide(L)'
;PTEEEFPYTVRVLSDILESNGSSSMASVCGGSLALMDAGVPIKKPVAGIAMGLIADGDRVAVLSDILGTEDHLGDMDFKVTGTEDGITACQMDIKIDGLQRSTMETALSQAKQGRDHILGEMAKTIDEARGDLAPNAPRLFQIVIDAEFIGEIIGPGGKNIRGLQAETGTKIDIAEENGKGYVTIAAEEGPGAEKAIEVIKGIVSVPEVGDRYDAKVINMLPFGAILELMPGKEALLHVSEMAHGYVNSPEDIVQFGDRIEVELIEVRDGGKLRVSHKPFLPEPTEEEKAAMRERRERRDSRGGGRGDRRGGGRGDRRGGGGRRRD
;
A
#
# COMPACT_ATOMS: atom_id res chain seq x y z
N PRO A 1 -15.02 -9.13 -6.55
CA PRO A 1 -14.48 -8.01 -5.75
C PRO A 1 -14.46 -6.70 -6.55
N THR A 2 -14.45 -5.57 -5.83
CA THR A 2 -14.20 -4.26 -6.43
C THR A 2 -12.71 -4.08 -6.72
N GLU A 3 -12.33 -3.07 -7.52
CA GLU A 3 -10.93 -2.77 -7.80
C GLU A 3 -10.16 -2.35 -6.53
N GLU A 4 -10.85 -1.72 -5.57
CA GLU A 4 -10.28 -1.36 -4.26
C GLU A 4 -9.98 -2.59 -3.39
N GLU A 5 -10.86 -3.61 -3.44
CA GLU A 5 -10.69 -4.85 -2.67
C GLU A 5 -9.68 -5.80 -3.31
N PHE A 6 -9.59 -5.79 -4.64
CA PHE A 6 -8.73 -6.70 -5.39
C PHE A 6 -8.21 -6.02 -6.68
N PRO A 7 -7.10 -5.28 -6.62
CA PRO A 7 -6.58 -4.43 -7.70
C PRO A 7 -5.88 -5.24 -8.80
N TYR A 8 -6.44 -6.39 -9.17
CA TYR A 8 -5.90 -7.26 -10.20
C TYR A 8 -6.86 -7.40 -11.37
N THR A 9 -6.34 -7.40 -12.57
CA THR A 9 -7.09 -7.88 -13.73
C THR A 9 -7.16 -9.42 -13.69
N VAL A 10 -8.37 -9.95 -13.56
CA VAL A 10 -8.62 -11.38 -13.51
C VAL A 10 -8.97 -11.89 -14.90
N ARG A 11 -8.22 -12.88 -15.40
CA ARG A 11 -8.52 -13.61 -16.63
C ARG A 11 -8.73 -15.08 -16.32
N VAL A 12 -9.95 -15.56 -16.57
CA VAL A 12 -10.27 -16.99 -16.50
C VAL A 12 -10.11 -17.60 -17.90
N LEU A 13 -9.26 -18.59 -18.03
CA LEU A 13 -9.03 -19.36 -19.26
C LEU A 13 -9.47 -20.80 -19.03
N SER A 14 -10.31 -21.32 -19.90
CA SER A 14 -10.79 -22.70 -19.85
C SER A 14 -10.44 -23.42 -21.16
N ASP A 15 -9.59 -24.44 -21.07
CA ASP A 15 -9.23 -25.32 -22.19
C ASP A 15 -9.92 -26.67 -22.00
N ILE A 16 -10.87 -26.99 -22.90
CA ILE A 16 -11.62 -28.23 -22.86
C ILE A 16 -10.94 -29.25 -23.77
N LEU A 17 -10.34 -30.27 -23.13
CA LEU A 17 -9.62 -31.32 -23.87
C LEU A 17 -10.57 -32.41 -24.36
N GLU A 18 -11.60 -32.75 -23.58
CA GLU A 18 -12.60 -33.75 -23.91
C GLU A 18 -13.91 -33.42 -23.21
N SER A 19 -15.05 -33.68 -23.89
CA SER A 19 -16.38 -33.41 -23.32
C SER A 19 -17.43 -34.36 -23.94
N ASN A 20 -18.34 -34.84 -23.10
CA ASN A 20 -19.55 -35.55 -23.53
C ASN A 20 -20.78 -35.02 -22.78
N GLY A 21 -20.86 -33.71 -22.67
CA GLY A 21 -21.90 -32.96 -21.96
C GLY A 21 -21.62 -31.48 -22.10
N SER A 22 -22.05 -30.67 -21.16
CA SER A 22 -21.88 -29.23 -21.24
C SER A 22 -20.46 -28.78 -20.81
N SER A 23 -19.59 -28.54 -21.77
CA SER A 23 -18.27 -27.93 -21.55
C SER A 23 -18.36 -26.53 -20.92
N SER A 24 -19.38 -25.75 -21.26
CA SER A 24 -19.60 -24.41 -20.68
C SER A 24 -19.92 -24.46 -19.18
N MET A 25 -20.72 -25.43 -18.75
CA MET A 25 -21.05 -25.57 -17.31
C MET A 25 -19.88 -26.15 -16.52
N ALA A 26 -19.10 -27.04 -17.12
CA ALA A 26 -17.82 -27.47 -16.55
C ALA A 26 -16.85 -26.29 -16.37
N SER A 27 -16.77 -25.37 -17.36
CA SER A 27 -15.95 -24.14 -17.29
C SER A 27 -16.40 -23.20 -16.18
N VAL A 28 -17.72 -23.09 -15.92
CA VAL A 28 -18.24 -22.30 -14.79
C VAL A 28 -17.78 -22.90 -13.47
N CYS A 29 -17.94 -24.19 -13.27
CA CYS A 29 -17.53 -24.87 -12.03
C CYS A 29 -16.00 -24.82 -11.83
N GLY A 30 -15.24 -25.17 -12.87
CA GLY A 30 -13.78 -25.12 -12.84
C GLY A 30 -13.23 -23.71 -12.65
N GLY A 31 -13.83 -22.72 -13.31
CA GLY A 31 -13.47 -21.30 -13.15
C GLY A 31 -13.75 -20.80 -11.72
N SER A 32 -14.87 -21.20 -11.14
CA SER A 32 -15.19 -20.88 -9.74
C SER A 32 -14.14 -21.47 -8.77
N LEU A 33 -13.79 -22.75 -8.92
CA LEU A 33 -12.77 -23.41 -8.12
C LEU A 33 -11.39 -22.75 -8.32
N ALA A 34 -11.03 -22.42 -9.56
CA ALA A 34 -9.73 -21.79 -9.87
C ALA A 34 -9.63 -20.38 -9.26
N LEU A 35 -10.69 -19.59 -9.27
CA LEU A 35 -10.74 -18.28 -8.62
C LEU A 35 -10.55 -18.39 -7.11
N MET A 36 -11.23 -19.34 -6.48
CA MET A 36 -11.13 -19.62 -5.04
C MET A 36 -9.71 -20.08 -4.66
N ASP A 37 -9.11 -20.97 -5.45
CA ASP A 37 -7.76 -21.48 -5.22
C ASP A 37 -6.68 -20.42 -5.46
N ALA A 38 -6.90 -19.48 -6.38
CA ALA A 38 -6.01 -18.35 -6.61
C ALA A 38 -6.09 -17.27 -5.52
N GLY A 39 -7.03 -17.34 -4.59
CA GLY A 39 -7.25 -16.35 -3.55
C GLY A 39 -8.01 -15.12 -4.02
N VAL A 40 -8.77 -15.22 -5.12
CA VAL A 40 -9.68 -14.15 -5.52
C VAL A 40 -10.89 -14.13 -4.58
N PRO A 41 -11.17 -13.01 -3.89
CA PRO A 41 -12.21 -12.94 -2.88
C PRO A 41 -13.61 -12.87 -3.53
N ILE A 42 -14.01 -13.95 -4.21
CA ILE A 42 -15.38 -14.06 -4.72
C ILE A 42 -16.37 -14.19 -3.56
N LYS A 43 -17.57 -13.64 -3.71
CA LYS A 43 -18.58 -13.62 -2.64
C LYS A 43 -19.08 -15.01 -2.26
N LYS A 44 -19.29 -15.86 -3.27
CA LYS A 44 -19.78 -17.25 -3.12
C LYS A 44 -19.35 -18.10 -4.32
N PRO A 45 -19.15 -19.40 -4.14
CA PRO A 45 -18.93 -20.31 -5.26
C PRO A 45 -20.15 -20.36 -6.18
N VAL A 46 -19.88 -20.52 -7.48
CA VAL A 46 -20.89 -20.63 -8.52
C VAL A 46 -20.76 -21.99 -9.19
N ALA A 47 -21.86 -22.73 -9.25
CA ALA A 47 -21.97 -23.93 -10.06
C ALA A 47 -22.90 -23.71 -11.27
N GLY A 48 -22.73 -24.53 -12.29
CA GLY A 48 -23.57 -24.55 -13.48
C GLY A 48 -24.04 -25.96 -13.78
N ILE A 49 -25.25 -26.07 -14.34
CA ILE A 49 -25.82 -27.32 -14.81
C ILE A 49 -26.53 -27.10 -16.16
N ALA A 50 -26.42 -28.07 -17.08
CA ALA A 50 -27.16 -28.10 -18.29
C ALA A 50 -28.37 -29.00 -18.15
N MET A 51 -29.54 -28.45 -18.42
CA MET A 51 -30.82 -29.13 -18.39
C MET A 51 -31.32 -29.34 -19.80
N GLY A 52 -32.09 -30.39 -19.98
CA GLY A 52 -32.78 -30.69 -21.25
C GLY A 52 -34.23 -30.99 -21.05
N LEU A 53 -34.94 -31.03 -22.20
CA LEU A 53 -36.33 -31.43 -22.25
C LEU A 53 -36.59 -32.25 -23.48
N ILE A 54 -37.38 -33.32 -23.35
CA ILE A 54 -37.91 -34.10 -24.42
C ILE A 54 -39.42 -34.11 -24.27
N ALA A 55 -40.15 -33.79 -25.35
CA ALA A 55 -41.60 -33.76 -25.43
C ALA A 55 -42.09 -34.73 -26.49
N ASP A 56 -43.10 -35.56 -26.15
CA ASP A 56 -43.78 -36.42 -27.08
C ASP A 56 -45.28 -36.29 -26.85
N GLY A 57 -45.93 -35.40 -27.57
CA GLY A 57 -47.29 -34.97 -27.35
C GLY A 57 -47.46 -34.32 -25.99
N ASP A 58 -48.32 -34.92 -25.11
CA ASP A 58 -48.55 -34.42 -23.75
C ASP A 58 -47.53 -34.93 -22.72
N ARG A 59 -46.64 -35.80 -23.14
CA ARG A 59 -45.60 -36.36 -22.25
C ARG A 59 -44.34 -35.49 -22.31
N VAL A 60 -43.89 -35.04 -21.19
CA VAL A 60 -42.68 -34.20 -21.05
C VAL A 60 -41.73 -34.83 -20.05
N ALA A 61 -40.48 -34.97 -20.41
CA ALA A 61 -39.37 -35.37 -19.53
C ALA A 61 -38.35 -34.25 -19.45
N VAL A 62 -38.06 -33.81 -18.19
CA VAL A 62 -36.99 -32.88 -17.90
C VAL A 62 -35.72 -33.66 -17.53
N LEU A 63 -34.62 -33.39 -18.19
CA LEU A 63 -33.33 -34.04 -18.01
C LEU A 63 -32.37 -33.11 -17.29
N SER A 64 -31.55 -33.69 -16.41
CA SER A 64 -30.47 -32.98 -15.70
C SER A 64 -29.11 -33.47 -16.18
N ASP A 65 -28.15 -32.54 -16.31
CA ASP A 65 -26.78 -32.81 -16.73
C ASP A 65 -26.73 -33.59 -18.06
N ILE A 66 -27.28 -32.96 -19.09
CA ILE A 66 -27.51 -33.59 -20.39
C ILE A 66 -26.21 -33.90 -21.13
N LEU A 67 -26.22 -35.04 -21.82
CA LEU A 67 -25.18 -35.44 -22.74
C LEU A 67 -25.26 -34.65 -24.07
N GLY A 68 -24.19 -34.65 -24.89
CA GLY A 68 -24.15 -33.97 -26.15
C GLY A 68 -25.23 -34.44 -27.13
N THR A 69 -25.64 -35.72 -27.12
CA THR A 69 -26.74 -36.25 -27.91
C THR A 69 -28.10 -35.76 -27.44
N GLU A 70 -28.29 -35.58 -26.15
CA GLU A 70 -29.53 -35.07 -25.53
C GLU A 70 -29.67 -33.56 -25.82
N ASP A 71 -28.57 -32.82 -25.82
CA ASP A 71 -28.50 -31.41 -26.25
C ASP A 71 -28.92 -31.27 -27.71
N HIS A 72 -28.37 -32.12 -28.59
CA HIS A 72 -28.64 -32.04 -30.02
C HIS A 72 -30.04 -32.49 -30.43
N LEU A 73 -30.53 -33.55 -29.84
CA LEU A 73 -31.83 -34.18 -30.18
C LEU A 73 -32.99 -33.72 -29.30
N GLY A 74 -32.74 -33.08 -28.21
CA GLY A 74 -33.76 -32.60 -27.28
C GLY A 74 -34.55 -31.42 -27.82
N ASP A 75 -35.72 -31.18 -27.26
CA ASP A 75 -36.68 -30.14 -27.66
C ASP A 75 -36.37 -28.78 -26.98
N MET A 76 -35.64 -28.81 -25.90
CA MET A 76 -35.09 -27.64 -25.22
C MET A 76 -33.80 -28.03 -24.54
N ASP A 77 -32.83 -27.14 -24.57
CA ASP A 77 -31.72 -27.12 -23.62
C ASP A 77 -31.65 -25.78 -22.90
N PHE A 78 -31.32 -25.80 -21.60
CA PHE A 78 -31.03 -24.59 -20.88
C PHE A 78 -29.94 -24.81 -19.82
N LYS A 79 -29.08 -23.80 -19.73
CA LYS A 79 -27.94 -23.77 -18.85
C LYS A 79 -28.24 -22.79 -17.73
N VAL A 80 -28.11 -23.25 -16.51
CA VAL A 80 -28.39 -22.43 -15.32
C VAL A 80 -27.18 -22.41 -14.42
N THR A 81 -26.68 -21.20 -14.15
CA THR A 81 -25.61 -21.01 -13.19
C THR A 81 -26.12 -20.28 -11.95
N GLY A 82 -25.49 -20.51 -10.82
CA GLY A 82 -25.86 -19.82 -9.59
C GLY A 82 -25.11 -20.30 -8.37
N THR A 83 -25.31 -19.52 -7.31
CA THR A 83 -24.88 -19.81 -5.96
C THR A 83 -25.96 -20.61 -5.22
N GLU A 84 -25.72 -20.90 -3.94
CA GLU A 84 -26.75 -21.46 -3.04
C GLU A 84 -28.00 -20.56 -2.90
N ASP A 85 -27.81 -19.21 -2.99
CA ASP A 85 -28.88 -18.23 -2.81
C ASP A 85 -29.79 -18.11 -4.03
N GLY A 86 -29.27 -18.36 -5.25
CA GLY A 86 -30.07 -18.18 -6.45
C GLY A 86 -29.30 -18.26 -7.77
N ILE A 87 -30.02 -17.95 -8.82
CA ILE A 87 -29.53 -17.99 -10.21
C ILE A 87 -28.75 -16.71 -10.49
N THR A 88 -27.55 -16.84 -11.06
CA THR A 88 -26.70 -15.72 -11.49
C THR A 88 -26.75 -15.51 -13.01
N ALA A 89 -26.91 -16.58 -13.79
CA ALA A 89 -27.09 -16.50 -15.23
C ALA A 89 -27.88 -17.68 -15.77
N CYS A 90 -28.54 -17.48 -16.91
CA CYS A 90 -29.31 -18.51 -17.59
C CYS A 90 -29.19 -18.30 -19.11
N GLN A 91 -28.99 -19.40 -19.83
CA GLN A 91 -29.07 -19.44 -21.29
C GLN A 91 -30.08 -20.55 -21.68
N MET A 92 -30.99 -20.27 -22.59
CA MET A 92 -32.01 -21.22 -23.02
C MET A 92 -32.11 -21.24 -24.54
N ASP A 93 -32.20 -22.45 -25.09
CA ASP A 93 -32.54 -22.69 -26.47
C ASP A 93 -33.79 -23.59 -26.54
N ILE A 94 -34.85 -23.14 -27.19
CA ILE A 94 -36.13 -23.83 -27.31
C ILE A 94 -36.35 -24.15 -28.80
N LYS A 95 -36.54 -25.43 -29.11
CA LYS A 95 -36.72 -25.96 -30.48
C LYS A 95 -38.14 -26.32 -30.77
N ILE A 96 -39.10 -26.06 -29.87
CA ILE A 96 -40.53 -26.29 -29.98
C ILE A 96 -41.32 -24.99 -29.83
N ASP A 97 -42.60 -24.98 -30.25
CA ASP A 97 -43.45 -23.78 -30.31
C ASP A 97 -43.89 -23.22 -28.94
N GLY A 98 -43.19 -23.52 -27.88
CA GLY A 98 -43.40 -22.97 -26.55
C GLY A 98 -43.36 -24.01 -25.44
N LEU A 99 -43.31 -23.52 -24.21
CA LEU A 99 -43.25 -24.30 -22.99
C LEU A 99 -44.39 -23.95 -22.06
N GLN A 100 -44.98 -24.96 -21.43
CA GLN A 100 -45.91 -24.73 -20.34
C GLN A 100 -45.18 -24.22 -19.11
N ARG A 101 -45.79 -23.29 -18.38
CA ARG A 101 -45.24 -22.70 -17.17
C ARG A 101 -44.88 -23.77 -16.14
N SER A 102 -45.75 -24.77 -15.97
CA SER A 102 -45.49 -25.89 -15.02
C SER A 102 -44.22 -26.68 -15.37
N THR A 103 -43.97 -26.89 -16.66
CA THR A 103 -42.75 -27.55 -17.12
C THR A 103 -41.52 -26.74 -16.80
N MET A 104 -41.56 -25.41 -16.99
CA MET A 104 -40.47 -24.52 -16.64
C MET A 104 -40.22 -24.48 -15.10
N GLU A 105 -41.28 -24.43 -14.29
CA GLU A 105 -41.17 -24.47 -12.84
C GLU A 105 -40.51 -25.79 -12.37
N THR A 106 -40.89 -26.91 -13.01
CA THR A 106 -40.24 -28.21 -12.73
C THR A 106 -38.79 -28.22 -13.14
N ALA A 107 -38.44 -27.69 -14.31
CA ALA A 107 -37.08 -27.64 -14.82
C ALA A 107 -36.17 -26.75 -13.93
N LEU A 108 -36.66 -25.60 -13.53
CA LEU A 108 -35.91 -24.71 -12.62
C LEU A 108 -35.72 -25.32 -11.21
N SER A 109 -36.74 -26.02 -10.70
CA SER A 109 -36.63 -26.74 -9.40
C SER A 109 -35.59 -27.86 -9.48
N GLN A 110 -35.61 -28.63 -10.56
CA GLN A 110 -34.67 -29.71 -10.82
C GLN A 110 -33.24 -29.17 -11.06
N ALA A 111 -33.11 -28.06 -11.78
CA ALA A 111 -31.84 -27.37 -11.98
C ALA A 111 -31.24 -26.86 -10.64
N LYS A 112 -32.10 -26.39 -9.73
CA LYS A 112 -31.65 -26.01 -8.38
C LYS A 112 -31.07 -27.20 -7.62
N GLN A 113 -31.76 -28.32 -7.60
CA GLN A 113 -31.28 -29.55 -6.94
C GLN A 113 -29.95 -30.01 -7.53
N GLY A 114 -29.81 -29.99 -8.86
CA GLY A 114 -28.55 -30.34 -9.53
C GLY A 114 -27.41 -29.37 -9.18
N ARG A 115 -27.65 -28.07 -9.17
CA ARG A 115 -26.62 -27.09 -8.76
C ARG A 115 -26.24 -27.23 -7.30
N ASP A 116 -27.20 -27.42 -6.39
CA ASP A 116 -26.93 -27.66 -4.97
C ASP A 116 -26.04 -28.89 -4.78
N HIS A 117 -26.32 -29.96 -5.52
CA HIS A 117 -25.48 -31.16 -5.52
C HIS A 117 -24.06 -30.87 -5.99
N ILE A 118 -23.89 -30.17 -7.14
CA ILE A 118 -22.58 -29.82 -7.69
C ILE A 118 -21.81 -28.90 -6.76
N LEU A 119 -22.46 -27.90 -6.16
CA LEU A 119 -21.82 -27.04 -5.13
C LEU A 119 -21.33 -27.88 -3.94
N GLY A 120 -22.09 -28.89 -3.50
CA GLY A 120 -21.67 -29.81 -2.45
C GLY A 120 -20.45 -30.66 -2.84
N GLU A 121 -20.34 -31.09 -4.11
CA GLU A 121 -19.16 -31.80 -4.60
C GLU A 121 -17.94 -30.88 -4.70
N MET A 122 -18.13 -29.64 -5.19
CA MET A 122 -17.08 -28.63 -5.26
C MET A 122 -16.51 -28.30 -3.88
N ALA A 123 -17.40 -28.16 -2.86
CA ALA A 123 -17.03 -27.84 -1.49
C ALA A 123 -16.17 -28.91 -0.81
N LYS A 124 -16.19 -30.17 -1.29
CA LYS A 124 -15.28 -31.23 -0.79
C LYS A 124 -13.81 -30.96 -1.16
N THR A 125 -13.58 -30.14 -2.19
CA THR A 125 -12.23 -29.77 -2.65
C THR A 125 -11.80 -28.41 -2.08
N ILE A 126 -12.67 -27.41 -2.19
CA ILE A 126 -12.47 -26.08 -1.64
C ILE A 126 -13.85 -25.45 -1.40
N ASP A 127 -14.13 -25.08 -0.16
CA ASP A 127 -15.43 -24.59 0.29
C ASP A 127 -15.51 -23.06 0.37
N GLU A 128 -14.36 -22.39 0.54
CA GLU A 128 -14.24 -20.93 0.54
C GLU A 128 -12.96 -20.49 -0.20
N ALA A 129 -12.93 -19.25 -0.65
CA ALA A 129 -11.75 -18.68 -1.29
C ALA A 129 -10.57 -18.65 -0.30
N ARG A 130 -9.35 -18.93 -0.76
CA ARG A 130 -8.16 -18.80 0.07
C ARG A 130 -8.02 -17.39 0.60
N GLY A 131 -7.60 -17.26 1.85
CA GLY A 131 -7.45 -15.95 2.52
C GLY A 131 -6.29 -15.10 1.99
N ASP A 132 -5.42 -15.66 1.14
CA ASP A 132 -4.29 -14.97 0.50
C ASP A 132 -4.07 -15.51 -0.91
N LEU A 133 -3.39 -14.72 -1.73
CA LEU A 133 -2.99 -15.11 -3.07
C LEU A 133 -2.07 -16.34 -3.05
N ALA A 134 -2.13 -17.12 -4.12
CA ALA A 134 -1.20 -18.23 -4.31
C ALA A 134 0.27 -17.75 -4.21
N PRO A 135 1.20 -18.57 -3.67
CA PRO A 135 2.59 -18.15 -3.44
C PRO A 135 3.31 -17.61 -4.68
N ASN A 136 2.94 -18.09 -5.86
CA ASN A 136 3.54 -17.71 -7.14
C ASN A 136 2.78 -16.55 -7.84
N ALA A 137 1.73 -16.03 -7.22
CA ALA A 137 1.00 -14.91 -7.81
C ALA A 137 1.78 -13.60 -7.62
N PRO A 138 1.89 -12.76 -8.66
CA PRO A 138 2.47 -11.43 -8.50
C PRO A 138 1.66 -10.64 -7.48
N ARG A 139 2.34 -9.97 -6.55
CA ARG A 139 1.71 -9.18 -5.50
C ARG A 139 1.66 -7.72 -5.91
N LEU A 140 0.47 -7.14 -5.83
CA LEU A 140 0.23 -5.71 -6.01
C LEU A 140 -0.10 -5.07 -4.66
N PHE A 141 0.61 -4.00 -4.36
CA PHE A 141 0.32 -3.17 -3.18
C PHE A 141 -0.03 -1.77 -3.67
N GLN A 142 -1.09 -1.20 -3.12
CA GLN A 142 -1.47 0.17 -3.42
C GLN A 142 -1.34 1.03 -2.17
N ILE A 143 -0.68 2.17 -2.30
CA ILE A 143 -0.56 3.19 -1.26
C ILE A 143 -1.19 4.47 -1.80
N VAL A 144 -2.09 5.05 -1.02
CA VAL A 144 -2.66 6.36 -1.33
C VAL A 144 -1.87 7.43 -0.58
N ILE A 145 -1.40 8.43 -1.30
CA ILE A 145 -0.60 9.55 -0.79
C ILE A 145 -1.23 10.88 -1.19
N ASP A 146 -0.81 11.98 -0.57
CA ASP A 146 -1.15 13.30 -1.08
C ASP A 146 -0.34 13.61 -2.35
N ALA A 147 -0.98 14.26 -3.33
CA ALA A 147 -0.38 14.51 -4.65
C ALA A 147 0.92 15.33 -4.57
N GLU A 148 1.10 16.16 -3.52
CA GLU A 148 2.32 16.95 -3.29
C GLU A 148 3.59 16.10 -3.15
N PHE A 149 3.48 14.85 -2.65
CA PHE A 149 4.61 13.94 -2.47
C PHE A 149 5.01 13.18 -3.74
N ILE A 150 4.18 13.19 -4.79
CA ILE A 150 4.47 12.50 -6.05
C ILE A 150 5.84 12.92 -6.61
N GLY A 151 6.11 14.24 -6.58
CA GLY A 151 7.37 14.79 -7.05
C GLY A 151 8.61 14.29 -6.28
N GLU A 152 8.49 14.11 -4.97
CA GLU A 152 9.58 13.59 -4.12
C GLU A 152 9.87 12.11 -4.38
N ILE A 153 8.82 11.30 -4.56
CA ILE A 153 8.95 9.86 -4.86
C ILE A 153 9.58 9.67 -6.24
N ILE A 154 9.12 10.41 -7.26
CA ILE A 154 9.65 10.31 -8.61
C ILE A 154 11.10 10.81 -8.63
N GLY A 155 11.38 11.93 -7.97
CA GLY A 155 12.67 12.60 -7.93
C GLY A 155 13.09 13.24 -9.27
N PRO A 156 14.20 13.99 -9.30
CA PRO A 156 14.68 14.69 -10.50
C PRO A 156 14.88 13.74 -11.68
N GLY A 157 14.10 13.95 -12.76
CA GLY A 157 14.14 13.11 -13.96
C GLY A 157 13.84 11.63 -13.71
N GLY A 158 13.09 11.29 -12.64
CA GLY A 158 12.74 9.91 -12.28
C GLY A 158 13.87 9.12 -11.62
N LYS A 159 14.87 9.78 -11.06
CA LYS A 159 16.04 9.11 -10.46
C LYS A 159 15.68 8.29 -9.22
N ASN A 160 14.84 8.85 -8.33
CA ASN A 160 14.48 8.19 -7.07
C ASN A 160 13.67 6.93 -7.32
N ILE A 161 12.60 7.04 -8.11
CA ILE A 161 11.72 5.89 -8.39
C ILE A 161 12.47 4.78 -9.14
N ARG A 162 13.33 5.11 -10.12
CA ARG A 162 14.13 4.09 -10.82
C ARG A 162 15.18 3.45 -9.91
N GLY A 163 15.78 4.21 -8.99
CA GLY A 163 16.69 3.69 -7.99
C GLY A 163 15.99 2.70 -7.05
N LEU A 164 14.83 3.09 -6.54
CA LEU A 164 14.01 2.25 -5.67
C LEU A 164 13.56 0.96 -6.35
N GLN A 165 13.07 1.05 -7.59
CA GLN A 165 12.70 -0.13 -8.39
C GLN A 165 13.88 -1.09 -8.60
N ALA A 166 15.07 -0.56 -8.92
CA ALA A 166 16.27 -1.37 -9.14
C ALA A 166 16.77 -2.03 -7.84
N GLU A 167 16.67 -1.33 -6.69
CA GLU A 167 17.10 -1.83 -5.39
C GLU A 167 16.16 -2.92 -4.83
N THR A 168 14.86 -2.76 -5.06
CA THR A 168 13.82 -3.64 -4.48
C THR A 168 13.35 -4.73 -5.44
N GLY A 169 13.72 -4.66 -6.72
CA GLY A 169 13.21 -5.60 -7.75
C GLY A 169 11.72 -5.42 -8.04
N THR A 170 11.16 -4.25 -7.72
CA THR A 170 9.73 -3.96 -7.89
C THR A 170 9.48 -3.09 -9.11
N LYS A 171 8.26 -3.13 -9.63
CA LYS A 171 7.75 -2.14 -10.57
C LYS A 171 6.79 -1.20 -9.84
N ILE A 172 7.03 0.11 -9.95
CA ILE A 172 6.24 1.12 -9.26
C ILE A 172 5.62 2.04 -10.29
N ASP A 173 4.29 2.10 -10.31
CA ASP A 173 3.51 3.01 -11.14
C ASP A 173 2.77 4.02 -10.24
N ILE A 174 2.69 5.28 -10.67
CA ILE A 174 2.03 6.35 -9.90
C ILE A 174 1.00 7.02 -10.81
N ALA A 175 -0.25 7.03 -10.36
CA ALA A 175 -1.34 7.76 -10.98
C ALA A 175 -1.82 8.87 -10.04
N GLU A 176 -2.19 10.02 -10.60
CA GLU A 176 -2.82 11.11 -9.84
C GLU A 176 -4.31 11.18 -10.18
N GLU A 177 -5.14 11.14 -9.17
CA GLU A 177 -6.57 11.30 -9.30
C GLU A 177 -7.15 12.05 -8.10
N ASN A 178 -7.99 13.07 -8.38
CA ASN A 178 -8.69 13.87 -7.36
C ASN A 178 -7.76 14.47 -6.27
N GLY A 179 -6.53 14.87 -6.62
CA GLY A 179 -5.55 15.44 -5.69
C GLY A 179 -4.88 14.41 -4.78
N LYS A 180 -5.03 13.13 -5.08
CA LYS A 180 -4.34 12.01 -4.44
C LYS A 180 -3.44 11.30 -5.43
N GLY A 181 -2.32 10.81 -4.94
CA GLY A 181 -1.41 9.92 -5.68
C GLY A 181 -1.68 8.47 -5.32
N TYR A 182 -1.97 7.65 -6.32
CA TYR A 182 -2.12 6.21 -6.17
C TYR A 182 -0.81 5.54 -6.60
N VAL A 183 -0.05 5.06 -5.64
CA VAL A 183 1.23 4.38 -5.87
C VAL A 183 0.98 2.89 -5.88
N THR A 184 1.10 2.26 -7.04
CA THR A 184 0.94 0.82 -7.23
C THR A 184 2.31 0.17 -7.34
N ILE A 185 2.61 -0.75 -6.44
CA ILE A 185 3.87 -1.48 -6.35
C ILE A 185 3.61 -2.93 -6.74
N ALA A 186 4.18 -3.37 -7.83
CA ALA A 186 4.14 -4.76 -8.27
C ALA A 186 5.47 -5.45 -7.94
N ALA A 187 5.41 -6.59 -7.25
CA ALA A 187 6.57 -7.38 -6.86
C ALA A 187 6.34 -8.85 -7.14
N GLU A 188 7.39 -9.55 -7.59
CA GLU A 188 7.38 -11.00 -7.72
C GLU A 188 7.55 -11.68 -6.35
N GLU A 189 8.25 -11.01 -5.41
CA GLU A 189 8.50 -11.49 -4.05
C GLU A 189 8.11 -10.46 -2.99
N GLY A 190 7.54 -10.91 -1.87
CA GLY A 190 7.06 -10.08 -0.77
C GLY A 190 8.10 -9.11 -0.16
N PRO A 191 9.34 -9.54 0.14
CA PRO A 191 10.34 -8.67 0.80
C PRO A 191 10.71 -7.42 0.01
N GLY A 192 10.73 -7.49 -1.33
CA GLY A 192 10.99 -6.34 -2.17
C GLY A 192 9.88 -5.28 -2.10
N ALA A 193 8.62 -5.74 -2.08
CA ALA A 193 7.48 -4.86 -1.93
C ALA A 193 7.45 -4.18 -0.56
N GLU A 194 7.68 -4.93 0.52
CA GLU A 194 7.71 -4.40 1.89
C GLU A 194 8.74 -3.29 2.03
N LYS A 195 9.95 -3.50 1.48
CA LYS A 195 10.99 -2.48 1.48
C LYS A 195 10.60 -1.25 0.65
N ALA A 196 9.99 -1.42 -0.52
CA ALA A 196 9.52 -0.31 -1.33
C ALA A 196 8.43 0.50 -0.61
N ILE A 197 7.49 -0.18 0.05
CA ILE A 197 6.44 0.42 0.87
C ILE A 197 7.04 1.24 2.02
N GLU A 198 8.01 0.69 2.74
CA GLU A 198 8.69 1.35 3.86
C GLU A 198 9.37 2.65 3.41
N VAL A 199 10.12 2.59 2.30
CA VAL A 199 10.79 3.77 1.72
C VAL A 199 9.77 4.84 1.30
N ILE A 200 8.71 4.45 0.59
CA ILE A 200 7.67 5.40 0.16
C ILE A 200 6.97 6.02 1.36
N LYS A 201 6.59 5.22 2.36
CA LYS A 201 5.99 5.72 3.60
C LYS A 201 6.93 6.69 4.32
N GLY A 202 8.23 6.42 4.34
CA GLY A 202 9.24 7.33 4.88
C GLY A 202 9.27 8.68 4.16
N ILE A 203 9.19 8.68 2.82
CA ILE A 203 9.19 9.91 2.02
C ILE A 203 7.95 10.77 2.31
N VAL A 204 6.75 10.15 2.38
CA VAL A 204 5.47 10.85 2.57
C VAL A 204 5.15 11.16 4.04
N SER A 205 5.92 10.61 4.97
CA SER A 205 5.74 10.89 6.38
C SER A 205 6.17 12.32 6.69
N VAL A 206 5.29 13.05 7.36
CA VAL A 206 5.58 14.39 7.89
C VAL A 206 5.93 14.24 9.37
N PRO A 207 7.19 14.42 9.76
CA PRO A 207 7.60 14.33 11.15
C PRO A 207 6.92 15.41 12.00
N GLU A 208 6.33 15.01 13.13
CA GLU A 208 5.70 15.92 14.08
C GLU A 208 6.56 16.11 15.33
N VAL A 209 6.45 17.30 15.96
CA VAL A 209 7.17 17.57 17.21
C VAL A 209 6.64 16.63 18.30
N GLY A 210 7.56 15.92 18.96
CA GLY A 210 7.27 14.88 19.95
C GLY A 210 7.44 13.46 19.42
N ASP A 211 7.60 13.28 18.11
CA ASP A 211 7.88 11.96 17.52
C ASP A 211 9.26 11.45 17.95
N ARG A 212 9.34 10.13 18.14
CA ARG A 212 10.55 9.42 18.59
C ARG A 212 11.10 8.53 17.48
N TYR A 213 12.41 8.57 17.32
CA TYR A 213 13.12 7.86 16.25
C TYR A 213 14.36 7.16 16.78
N ASP A 214 14.64 5.97 16.28
CA ASP A 214 15.97 5.34 16.36
C ASP A 214 16.75 5.75 15.10
N ALA A 215 17.50 6.85 15.22
CA ALA A 215 18.10 7.55 14.11
C ALA A 215 19.56 7.16 13.91
N LYS A 216 20.01 7.10 12.64
CA LYS A 216 21.39 6.77 12.28
C LYS A 216 22.21 8.05 12.08
N VAL A 217 23.42 8.11 12.63
CA VAL A 217 24.39 9.19 12.41
C VAL A 217 24.97 9.08 10.99
N ILE A 218 24.66 10.04 10.13
CA ILE A 218 25.11 10.07 8.73
C ILE A 218 26.18 11.14 8.44
N ASN A 219 26.37 12.11 9.35
CA ASN A 219 27.45 13.09 9.24
C ASN A 219 27.76 13.70 10.60
N MET A 220 29.03 14.08 10.80
CA MET A 220 29.50 14.73 12.02
C MET A 220 29.87 16.18 11.72
N LEU A 221 29.42 17.10 12.58
CA LEU A 221 29.68 18.54 12.49
C LEU A 221 30.37 19.02 13.80
N PRO A 222 31.16 20.12 13.79
CA PRO A 222 31.80 20.62 15.00
C PRO A 222 30.85 20.98 16.14
N PHE A 223 29.57 21.18 15.86
CA PHE A 223 28.55 21.61 16.81
C PHE A 223 27.39 20.59 16.96
N GLY A 224 27.50 19.41 16.35
CA GLY A 224 26.45 18.39 16.43
C GLY A 224 26.64 17.25 15.43
N ALA A 225 25.60 16.45 15.28
CA ALA A 225 25.54 15.38 14.31
C ALA A 225 24.30 15.53 13.41
N ILE A 226 24.42 15.15 12.15
CA ILE A 226 23.27 14.97 11.24
C ILE A 226 22.83 13.52 11.36
N LEU A 227 21.56 13.33 11.65
CA LEU A 227 20.93 12.03 11.81
C LEU A 227 19.92 11.81 10.67
N GLU A 228 19.86 10.61 10.16
CA GLU A 228 18.76 10.14 9.32
C GLU A 228 17.69 9.55 10.23
N LEU A 229 16.52 10.21 10.31
CA LEU A 229 15.39 9.77 11.11
C LEU A 229 14.63 8.66 10.39
N MET A 230 14.44 8.82 9.10
CA MET A 230 13.82 7.88 8.17
C MET A 230 14.37 8.17 6.76
N PRO A 231 14.17 7.27 5.78
CA PRO A 231 14.69 7.47 4.43
C PRO A 231 14.35 8.85 3.85
N GLY A 232 15.37 9.65 3.55
CA GLY A 232 15.24 10.99 2.98
C GLY A 232 14.90 12.13 3.96
N LYS A 233 14.77 11.87 5.26
CA LYS A 233 14.52 12.90 6.28
C LYS A 233 15.70 13.01 7.24
N GLU A 234 16.42 14.12 7.16
CA GLU A 234 17.58 14.39 7.99
C GLU A 234 17.25 15.39 9.12
N ALA A 235 17.88 15.21 10.27
CA ALA A 235 17.73 16.09 11.42
C ALA A 235 19.06 16.45 12.08
N LEU A 236 19.13 17.63 12.66
CA LEU A 236 20.28 18.08 13.43
C LEU A 236 20.12 17.72 14.92
N LEU A 237 21.03 16.90 15.43
CA LEU A 237 21.26 16.72 16.86
C LEU A 237 22.38 17.65 17.28
N HIS A 238 22.04 18.78 17.87
CA HIS A 238 23.02 19.75 18.35
C HIS A 238 23.68 19.27 19.64
N VAL A 239 24.96 19.62 19.90
CA VAL A 239 25.69 19.24 21.14
C VAL A 239 24.93 19.55 22.44
N SER A 240 24.14 20.64 22.45
CA SER A 240 23.32 21.00 23.61
C SER A 240 22.16 20.05 23.86
N GLU A 241 21.79 19.21 22.87
CA GLU A 241 20.67 18.26 22.93
C GLU A 241 21.15 16.80 23.06
N MET A 242 22.47 16.56 23.08
CA MET A 242 23.05 15.22 23.19
C MET A 242 23.06 14.69 24.62
N ALA A 243 23.25 15.59 25.64
CA ALA A 243 23.27 15.23 27.05
C ALA A 243 22.72 16.38 27.93
N HIS A 244 22.36 16.05 29.17
CA HIS A 244 21.99 17.08 30.17
C HIS A 244 23.17 17.97 30.58
N GLY A 245 24.40 17.44 30.50
CA GLY A 245 25.64 18.15 30.83
C GLY A 245 26.27 18.85 29.63
N TYR A 246 27.47 19.42 29.91
CA TYR A 246 28.25 20.05 28.84
C TYR A 246 28.99 18.98 28.03
N VAL A 247 28.81 19.01 26.74
CA VAL A 247 29.48 18.13 25.74
C VAL A 247 30.54 18.98 25.02
N ASN A 248 31.82 18.56 25.08
CA ASN A 248 32.90 19.28 24.42
C ASN A 248 32.87 19.04 22.90
N SER A 249 32.73 17.80 22.50
CA SER A 249 32.68 17.38 21.11
C SER A 249 31.52 16.38 20.90
N PRO A 250 30.84 16.41 19.75
CA PRO A 250 29.83 15.42 19.41
C PRO A 250 30.36 13.98 19.45
N GLU A 251 31.64 13.78 19.09
CA GLU A 251 32.32 12.49 19.11
C GLU A 251 32.43 11.86 20.51
N ASP A 252 32.26 12.66 21.59
CA ASP A 252 32.22 12.16 22.97
C ASP A 252 30.93 11.35 23.25
N ILE A 253 29.91 11.51 22.44
CA ILE A 253 28.59 10.90 22.64
C ILE A 253 28.23 9.93 21.49
N VAL A 254 28.48 10.29 20.22
CA VAL A 254 28.13 9.49 19.04
C VAL A 254 29.24 9.52 18.01
N GLN A 255 29.33 8.46 17.20
CA GLN A 255 30.24 8.35 16.07
C GLN A 255 29.46 8.16 14.76
N PHE A 256 30.14 8.39 13.64
CA PHE A 256 29.56 8.13 12.32
C PHE A 256 29.11 6.67 12.19
N GLY A 257 27.86 6.47 11.81
CA GLY A 257 27.25 5.16 11.62
C GLY A 257 26.51 4.62 12.84
N ASP A 258 26.65 5.23 14.03
CA ASP A 258 25.92 4.84 15.23
C ASP A 258 24.41 5.06 15.08
N ARG A 259 23.64 4.33 15.87
CA ARG A 259 22.20 4.57 16.05
C ARG A 259 21.94 5.15 17.43
N ILE A 260 21.07 6.13 17.50
CA ILE A 260 20.72 6.83 18.73
C ILE A 260 19.23 7.17 18.77
N GLU A 261 18.59 6.94 19.91
CA GLU A 261 17.19 7.33 20.13
C GLU A 261 17.09 8.85 20.32
N VAL A 262 16.20 9.46 19.55
CA VAL A 262 15.97 10.91 19.59
C VAL A 262 14.49 11.25 19.47
N GLU A 263 14.12 12.39 20.06
CA GLU A 263 12.78 12.97 19.94
C GLU A 263 12.85 14.26 19.13
N LEU A 264 11.91 14.44 18.18
CA LEU A 264 11.81 15.65 17.38
C LEU A 264 11.31 16.79 18.24
N ILE A 265 12.11 17.84 18.39
CA ILE A 265 11.80 18.99 19.25
C ILE A 265 11.43 20.25 18.47
N GLU A 266 11.82 20.35 17.21
CA GLU A 266 11.58 21.57 16.41
C GLU A 266 11.56 21.24 14.92
N VAL A 267 10.56 21.79 14.19
CA VAL A 267 10.53 21.84 12.73
C VAL A 267 10.70 23.31 12.33
N ARG A 268 11.79 23.65 11.62
CA ARG A 268 12.12 25.01 11.18
C ARG A 268 11.67 25.28 9.77
N ASP A 269 11.62 26.55 9.43
CA ASP A 269 11.37 27.02 8.07
C ASP A 269 12.30 26.34 7.07
N GLY A 270 11.74 25.86 5.95
CA GLY A 270 12.47 25.07 4.95
C GLY A 270 12.64 23.59 5.30
N GLY A 271 11.83 23.06 6.23
CA GLY A 271 11.77 21.61 6.52
C GLY A 271 12.97 21.08 7.32
N LYS A 272 13.78 21.94 7.96
CA LYS A 272 14.93 21.53 8.76
C LYS A 272 14.45 21.03 10.13
N LEU A 273 14.76 19.77 10.42
CA LEU A 273 14.38 19.10 11.65
C LEU A 273 15.48 19.22 12.72
N ARG A 274 15.06 19.39 13.97
CA ARG A 274 15.97 19.39 15.12
C ARG A 274 15.48 18.41 16.17
N VAL A 275 16.40 17.60 16.66
CA VAL A 275 16.11 16.51 17.60
C VAL A 275 16.89 16.62 18.89
N SER A 276 16.41 15.94 19.93
CA SER A 276 17.04 15.85 21.25
C SER A 276 17.13 14.39 21.69
N HIS A 277 18.28 14.01 22.26
CA HIS A 277 18.49 12.72 22.92
C HIS A 277 18.16 12.78 24.43
N LYS A 278 18.03 13.97 25.00
CA LYS A 278 17.79 14.17 26.45
C LYS A 278 16.61 13.40 27.04
N PRO A 279 15.46 13.27 26.33
CA PRO A 279 14.31 12.52 26.85
C PRO A 279 14.58 11.03 27.12
N PHE A 280 15.66 10.48 26.55
CA PHE A 280 16.06 9.08 26.70
C PHE A 280 17.17 8.88 27.77
N LEU A 281 17.68 9.98 28.34
CA LEU A 281 18.67 9.94 29.40
C LEU A 281 18.00 9.99 30.78
N PRO A 282 18.60 9.36 31.81
CA PRO A 282 18.11 9.49 33.15
C PRO A 282 18.09 10.96 33.57
N GLU A 283 17.08 11.35 34.36
CA GLU A 283 17.01 12.71 34.87
C GLU A 283 18.25 13.05 35.69
N PRO A 284 18.86 14.22 35.50
CA PRO A 284 20.03 14.64 36.24
C PRO A 284 19.70 14.79 37.75
N THR A 285 20.60 14.33 38.59
CA THR A 285 20.49 14.45 40.04
C THR A 285 20.48 15.92 40.48
N GLU A 286 19.98 16.22 41.67
CA GLU A 286 19.96 17.60 42.19
C GLU A 286 21.37 18.22 42.31
N GLU A 287 22.41 17.42 42.57
CA GLU A 287 23.79 17.85 42.56
C GLU A 287 24.27 18.25 41.15
N GLU A 288 23.91 17.46 40.15
CA GLU A 288 24.21 17.76 38.73
C GLU A 288 23.48 19.00 38.24
N LYS A 289 22.20 19.14 38.62
CA LYS A 289 21.41 20.35 38.31
C LYS A 289 22.01 21.60 38.92
N ALA A 290 22.50 21.51 40.18
CA ALA A 290 23.18 22.62 40.87
C ALA A 290 24.50 22.99 40.16
N ALA A 291 25.33 22.01 39.80
CA ALA A 291 26.58 22.22 39.06
C ALA A 291 26.36 22.84 37.66
N MET A 292 25.28 22.45 36.97
CA MET A 292 24.90 23.04 35.69
C MET A 292 24.49 24.52 35.82
N ARG A 293 23.72 24.87 36.89
CA ARG A 293 23.34 26.26 37.18
C ARG A 293 24.55 27.13 37.45
N GLU A 294 25.46 26.67 38.28
CA GLU A 294 26.69 27.41 38.61
C GLU A 294 27.57 27.64 37.38
N ARG A 295 27.73 26.65 36.52
CA ARG A 295 28.47 26.79 35.25
C ARG A 295 27.81 27.80 34.29
N ARG A 296 26.49 27.81 34.23
CA ARG A 296 25.71 28.76 33.39
C ARG A 296 25.93 30.20 33.88
N GLU A 297 25.84 30.45 35.21
CA GLU A 297 26.09 31.74 35.83
C GLU A 297 27.51 32.24 35.60
N ARG A 298 28.53 31.38 35.73
CA ARG A 298 29.95 31.72 35.46
C ARG A 298 30.18 32.08 33.98
N ARG A 299 29.41 31.52 33.05
CA ARG A 299 29.52 31.84 31.63
C ARG A 299 28.87 33.18 31.30
N ASP A 300 27.69 33.45 31.86
CA ASP A 300 26.96 34.70 31.63
C ASP A 300 27.72 35.88 32.28
N SER A 301 28.41 35.68 33.43
CA SER A 301 29.25 36.69 34.04
C SER A 301 30.54 36.99 33.25
N ARG A 302 31.07 36.07 32.46
CA ARG A 302 32.22 36.30 31.55
C ARG A 302 31.86 36.91 30.22
N GLY A 303 30.58 36.85 29.77
CA GLY A 303 30.08 37.44 28.53
C GLY A 303 29.72 38.93 28.63
N GLY A 304 29.56 39.50 29.82
CA GLY A 304 29.09 40.88 30.05
C GLY A 304 30.15 42.00 29.96
N GLY A 305 31.35 41.73 29.46
CA GLY A 305 32.49 42.67 29.54
C GLY A 305 33.02 43.26 28.24
N ARG A 306 32.21 43.46 27.20
CA ARG A 306 32.66 44.19 25.96
C ARG A 306 31.53 44.98 25.31
N GLY A 307 31.28 46.14 25.87
CA GLY A 307 30.31 47.05 25.19
C GLY A 307 30.13 48.37 25.93
N ASP A 308 31.19 49.06 26.27
CA ASP A 308 31.08 50.53 26.43
C ASP A 308 32.47 51.18 26.49
N ARG A 309 32.93 51.69 25.41
CA ARG A 309 33.92 52.81 25.38
C ARG A 309 33.90 53.55 24.07
N ARG A 310 33.39 54.79 24.21
CA ARG A 310 33.73 56.01 23.45
C ARG A 310 33.00 56.20 22.11
N GLY A 311 32.23 57.17 21.90
CA GLY A 311 32.10 58.56 22.48
C GLY A 311 33.11 59.52 21.88
N GLY A 312 32.64 60.44 21.04
CA GLY A 312 33.18 61.74 20.85
C GLY A 312 34.14 61.96 19.67
N GLY A 313 33.77 62.85 18.77
CA GLY A 313 34.71 63.45 17.84
C GLY A 313 34.06 64.12 16.60
N ARG A 314 33.62 65.30 16.77
CA ARG A 314 33.26 66.29 15.74
C ARG A 314 34.24 66.38 14.59
N GLY A 315 33.78 66.73 13.37
CA GLY A 315 34.61 67.16 12.26
C GLY A 315 33.81 67.46 11.00
N ASP A 316 33.23 68.60 10.98
CA ASP A 316 32.72 69.33 9.79
C ASP A 316 33.82 69.48 8.70
N ARG A 317 33.42 69.37 7.43
CA ARG A 317 33.80 70.22 6.29
C ARG A 317 33.44 69.61 4.95
N ARG A 318 32.41 70.15 4.36
CA ARG A 318 32.31 70.89 3.05
C ARG A 318 33.17 70.43 1.89
N GLY A 319 32.51 70.37 0.81
CA GLY A 319 32.95 70.67 -0.56
C GLY A 319 33.02 69.42 -1.43
N GLY A 320 32.37 69.26 -2.55
CA GLY A 320 32.01 70.17 -3.55
C GLY A 320 32.34 69.56 -4.90
N GLY A 321 31.42 69.57 -5.84
CA GLY A 321 31.68 69.43 -7.28
C GLY A 321 31.91 68.01 -7.78
N GLY A 322 31.27 67.45 -8.75
CA GLY A 322 30.71 68.00 -9.94
C GLY A 322 31.03 67.14 -11.15
N ARG A 323 30.00 66.94 -11.97
CA ARG A 323 30.09 66.53 -13.42
C ARG A 323 30.49 65.09 -13.78
N ARG A 324 29.50 64.35 -14.26
CA ARG A 324 29.04 64.14 -15.66
C ARG A 324 30.01 63.38 -16.57
N ARG A 325 29.39 62.43 -17.23
CA ARG A 325 29.66 61.80 -18.56
C ARG A 325 30.63 60.60 -18.46
N ASP A 326 30.33 59.48 -19.06
CA ASP A 326 29.45 59.11 -20.19
C ASP A 326 28.66 57.86 -19.89
#